data_2af33c9518e3d9ae55a3c07b37e6690d
#
_entry.id   2af33c9518e3d9ae55a3c07b37e6690d
#
_cell.length_a   1.000
_cell.length_b   1.000
_cell.length_c   1.000
_cell.angle_alpha   90.00
_cell.angle_beta   90.00
_cell.angle_gamma   90.00
#
_symmetry.space_group_name_H-M   'P 1'
#
loop_
_entity.id
_entity.type
_entity.pdbx_description
1 polymer ?
#
loop_
_entity_poly.entity_id
_entity_poly.type
_entity_poly.pdbx_seq_one_letter_code
_entity_poly.pdbx_strand_id
1 'polypeptide(L)'
;MKVYQEKGGQLRQDMRDKMLNFIKQHPDNEACAYLIPQMGELGWMRDAVKLLSPAVRDGRMKSYYTGIMTALENEAKAEAEAAKKQASGIAAPDFTLNDLNGKPLSLSSLRGQYVILDFWGSWCGWCIKGFPEMKEYYNKYKGKFQILGVDCNDTQEKWKAAVQKHELPWLHVFCPRDNRQILNAYGIQGFPTKILIDPQGKIVKTVVGEDPAFYTLLDETFGKK
;
A
#
# COMPACT_ATOMS: atom_id res chain seq x y z
N MET A 1 -18.34 -6.04 14.03
CA MET A 1 -17.53 -6.08 12.80
C MET A 1 -17.25 -7.50 12.30
N LYS A 2 -16.72 -8.44 13.09
CA LYS A 2 -16.45 -9.83 12.66
C LYS A 2 -17.64 -10.55 12.00
N VAL A 3 -18.84 -10.48 12.55
CA VAL A 3 -20.05 -11.14 12.01
C VAL A 3 -20.43 -10.64 10.61
N TYR A 4 -20.23 -9.36 10.30
CA TYR A 4 -20.49 -8.83 8.95
C TYR A 4 -19.42 -9.28 7.93
N GLN A 5 -18.18 -9.43 8.36
CA GLN A 5 -17.09 -9.93 7.51
C GLN A 5 -17.29 -11.44 7.18
N GLU A 6 -17.67 -12.24 8.18
CA GLU A 6 -17.95 -13.66 8.01
C GLU A 6 -19.15 -13.89 7.07
N LYS A 7 -20.27 -13.16 7.30
CA LYS A 7 -21.44 -13.25 6.42
C LYS A 7 -21.15 -12.76 4.99
N GLY A 8 -20.37 -11.70 4.85
CA GLY A 8 -19.94 -11.21 3.55
C GLY A 8 -19.04 -12.21 2.81
N GLY A 9 -18.16 -12.91 3.54
CA GLY A 9 -17.32 -13.98 2.99
C GLY A 9 -18.16 -15.15 2.48
N GLN A 10 -19.11 -15.64 3.31
CA GLN A 10 -20.01 -16.72 2.94
C GLN A 10 -20.85 -16.38 1.70
N LEU A 11 -21.41 -15.15 1.65
CA LEU A 11 -22.20 -14.71 0.50
C LEU A 11 -21.37 -14.70 -0.79
N ARG A 12 -20.11 -14.25 -0.74
CA ARG A 12 -19.20 -14.28 -1.90
C ARG A 12 -18.93 -15.71 -2.38
N GLN A 13 -18.72 -16.65 -1.43
CA GLN A 13 -18.53 -18.06 -1.78
C GLN A 13 -19.78 -18.66 -2.43
N ASP A 14 -20.95 -18.41 -1.87
CA ASP A 14 -22.22 -18.88 -2.40
C ASP A 14 -22.47 -18.35 -3.84
N MET A 15 -22.16 -17.07 -4.06
CA MET A 15 -22.26 -16.45 -5.40
C MET A 15 -21.28 -17.10 -6.38
N ARG A 16 -20.03 -17.32 -5.97
CA ARG A 16 -19.02 -18.03 -6.77
C ARG A 16 -19.52 -19.41 -7.18
N ASP A 17 -19.98 -20.18 -6.20
CA ASP A 17 -20.41 -21.56 -6.45
C ASP A 17 -21.59 -21.62 -7.42
N LYS A 18 -22.53 -20.69 -7.31
CA LYS A 18 -23.63 -20.54 -8.28
C LYS A 18 -23.13 -20.20 -9.68
N MET A 19 -22.18 -19.26 -9.80
CA MET A 19 -21.60 -18.90 -11.10
C MET A 19 -20.82 -20.06 -11.72
N LEU A 20 -19.97 -20.76 -10.94
CA LEU A 20 -19.25 -21.94 -11.43
C LEU A 20 -20.19 -23.05 -11.87
N ASN A 21 -21.26 -23.29 -11.12
CA ASN A 21 -22.26 -24.30 -11.45
C ASN A 21 -23.00 -23.95 -12.75
N PHE A 22 -23.36 -22.67 -12.94
CA PHE A 22 -23.94 -22.20 -14.18
C PHE A 22 -23.00 -22.40 -15.37
N ILE A 23 -21.74 -22.00 -15.27
CA ILE A 23 -20.73 -22.18 -16.31
C ILE A 23 -20.54 -23.66 -16.66
N LYS A 24 -20.50 -24.55 -15.63
CA LYS A 24 -20.37 -25.97 -15.82
C LYS A 24 -21.56 -26.58 -16.58
N GLN A 25 -22.77 -26.06 -16.35
CA GLN A 25 -23.99 -26.54 -17.02
C GLN A 25 -24.15 -25.98 -18.43
N HIS A 26 -23.55 -24.81 -18.71
CA HIS A 26 -23.71 -24.07 -19.97
C HIS A 26 -22.36 -23.62 -20.58
N PRO A 27 -21.37 -24.52 -20.76
CA PRO A 27 -20.01 -24.16 -21.15
C PRO A 27 -19.92 -23.49 -22.52
N ASP A 28 -20.91 -23.72 -23.39
CA ASP A 28 -20.99 -23.15 -24.75
C ASP A 28 -21.70 -21.78 -24.80
N ASN A 29 -22.19 -21.27 -23.66
CA ASN A 29 -22.88 -20.00 -23.60
C ASN A 29 -21.87 -18.86 -23.38
N GLU A 30 -21.80 -17.90 -24.31
CA GLU A 30 -20.91 -16.73 -24.21
C GLU A 30 -21.16 -15.88 -22.96
N ALA A 31 -22.37 -15.88 -22.37
CA ALA A 31 -22.64 -15.22 -21.11
C ALA A 31 -21.72 -15.73 -19.97
N CYS A 32 -21.25 -16.97 -20.06
CA CYS A 32 -20.29 -17.52 -19.10
C CYS A 32 -18.97 -16.76 -19.08
N ALA A 33 -18.49 -16.29 -20.22
CA ALA A 33 -17.28 -15.46 -20.29
C ALA A 33 -17.47 -14.10 -19.58
N TYR A 34 -18.68 -13.55 -19.63
CA TYR A 34 -19.02 -12.30 -18.91
C TYR A 34 -19.03 -12.48 -17.38
N LEU A 35 -19.35 -13.67 -16.88
CA LEU A 35 -19.36 -13.96 -15.43
C LEU A 35 -17.97 -14.05 -14.81
N ILE A 36 -16.93 -14.34 -15.61
CA ILE A 36 -15.56 -14.55 -15.08
C ILE A 36 -15.06 -13.37 -14.26
N PRO A 37 -15.04 -12.11 -14.76
CA PRO A 37 -14.58 -10.96 -13.97
C PRO A 37 -15.42 -10.68 -12.73
N GLN A 38 -16.71 -11.10 -12.72
CA GLN A 38 -17.61 -10.90 -11.58
C GLN A 38 -17.23 -11.75 -10.36
N MET A 39 -16.35 -12.73 -10.53
CA MET A 39 -15.86 -13.58 -9.44
C MET A 39 -14.93 -12.84 -8.47
N GLY A 40 -14.29 -11.74 -8.92
CA GLY A 40 -13.47 -10.86 -8.08
C GLY A 40 -12.10 -11.43 -7.68
N GLU A 41 -11.90 -12.75 -7.74
CA GLU A 41 -10.64 -13.39 -7.34
C GLU A 41 -10.01 -14.16 -8.51
N LEU A 42 -8.72 -13.94 -8.74
CA LEU A 42 -7.97 -14.51 -9.86
C LEU A 42 -8.00 -16.05 -9.88
N GLY A 43 -7.91 -16.68 -8.71
CA GLY A 43 -8.03 -18.15 -8.59
C GLY A 43 -9.36 -18.67 -9.09
N TRP A 44 -10.45 -18.04 -8.69
CA TRP A 44 -11.81 -18.40 -9.11
C TRP A 44 -12.05 -18.15 -10.60
N MET A 45 -11.49 -17.06 -11.13
CA MET A 45 -11.54 -16.77 -12.57
C MET A 45 -10.83 -17.85 -13.39
N ARG A 46 -9.64 -18.30 -12.94
CA ARG A 46 -8.89 -19.37 -13.61
C ARG A 46 -9.67 -20.69 -13.63
N ASP A 47 -10.34 -21.01 -12.54
CA ASP A 47 -11.16 -22.24 -12.46
C ASP A 47 -12.37 -22.14 -13.40
N ALA A 48 -13.02 -20.98 -13.46
CA ALA A 48 -14.12 -20.74 -14.38
C ALA A 48 -13.72 -20.85 -15.86
N VAL A 49 -12.55 -20.29 -16.23
CA VAL A 49 -12.03 -20.38 -17.61
C VAL A 49 -11.81 -21.83 -18.05
N LYS A 50 -11.38 -22.72 -17.13
CA LYS A 50 -11.19 -24.16 -17.44
C LYS A 50 -12.51 -24.86 -17.78
N LEU A 51 -13.64 -24.36 -17.29
CA LEU A 51 -14.96 -24.92 -17.52
C LEU A 51 -15.59 -24.49 -18.84
N LEU A 52 -15.10 -23.40 -19.45
CA LEU A 52 -15.62 -22.94 -20.75
C LEU A 52 -15.29 -23.93 -21.85
N SER A 53 -16.21 -24.08 -22.81
CA SER A 53 -15.89 -24.80 -24.05
C SER A 53 -14.81 -24.06 -24.84
N PRO A 54 -14.05 -24.75 -25.70
CA PRO A 54 -13.03 -24.09 -26.55
C PRO A 54 -13.61 -22.94 -27.39
N ALA A 55 -14.83 -23.06 -27.87
CA ALA A 55 -15.49 -22.04 -28.69
C ALA A 55 -15.72 -20.73 -27.90
N VAL A 56 -16.15 -20.84 -26.65
CA VAL A 56 -16.34 -19.65 -25.79
C VAL A 56 -15.02 -19.15 -25.24
N ARG A 57 -14.16 -20.05 -24.77
CA ARG A 57 -12.87 -19.70 -24.17
C ARG A 57 -11.96 -18.96 -25.16
N ASP A 58 -11.93 -19.40 -26.41
CA ASP A 58 -11.06 -18.84 -27.45
C ASP A 58 -11.83 -17.93 -28.44
N GLY A 59 -13.12 -17.68 -28.16
CA GLY A 59 -14.02 -16.86 -28.97
C GLY A 59 -13.86 -15.35 -28.73
N ARG A 60 -14.82 -14.58 -29.27
CA ARG A 60 -14.80 -13.10 -29.27
C ARG A 60 -14.74 -12.45 -27.87
N MET A 61 -15.20 -13.16 -26.82
CA MET A 61 -15.19 -12.66 -25.45
C MET A 61 -13.87 -12.92 -24.72
N LYS A 62 -12.89 -13.59 -25.34
CA LYS A 62 -11.60 -13.92 -24.72
C LYS A 62 -10.87 -12.68 -24.19
N SER A 63 -10.76 -11.65 -25.00
CA SER A 63 -10.05 -10.41 -24.62
C SER A 63 -10.68 -9.70 -23.41
N TYR A 64 -11.99 -9.82 -23.24
CA TYR A 64 -12.74 -9.21 -22.15
C TYR A 64 -12.27 -9.71 -20.78
N TYR A 65 -12.23 -11.00 -20.54
CA TYR A 65 -11.82 -11.53 -19.25
C TYR A 65 -10.31 -11.67 -19.11
N THR A 66 -9.56 -11.96 -20.18
CA THR A 66 -8.10 -12.09 -20.09
C THR A 66 -7.42 -10.75 -19.78
N GLY A 67 -7.93 -9.64 -20.29
CA GLY A 67 -7.42 -8.32 -19.95
C GLY A 67 -7.50 -8.02 -18.45
N ILE A 68 -8.65 -8.34 -17.83
CA ILE A 68 -8.87 -8.15 -16.39
C ILE A 68 -7.98 -9.10 -15.58
N MET A 69 -7.90 -10.38 -15.99
CA MET A 69 -7.03 -11.36 -15.32
C MET A 69 -5.56 -10.94 -15.36
N THR A 70 -5.07 -10.45 -16.51
CA THR A 70 -3.70 -9.96 -16.67
C THR A 70 -3.44 -8.74 -15.78
N ALA A 71 -4.40 -7.82 -15.67
CA ALA A 71 -4.28 -6.66 -14.77
C ALA A 71 -4.14 -7.11 -13.30
N LEU A 72 -4.99 -8.03 -12.84
CA LEU A 72 -4.92 -8.60 -11.48
C LEU A 72 -3.62 -9.39 -11.24
N GLU A 73 -3.12 -10.12 -12.24
CA GLU A 73 -1.82 -10.81 -12.14
C GLU A 73 -0.66 -9.83 -11.98
N ASN A 74 -0.68 -8.75 -12.72
CA ASN A 74 0.34 -7.71 -12.63
C ASN A 74 0.29 -6.98 -11.28
N GLU A 75 -0.92 -6.70 -10.78
CA GLU A 75 -1.11 -6.11 -9.45
C GLU A 75 -0.58 -7.05 -8.36
N ALA A 76 -0.94 -8.32 -8.36
CA ALA A 76 -0.46 -9.31 -7.40
C ALA A 76 1.08 -9.48 -7.45
N LYS A 77 1.68 -9.43 -8.64
CA LYS A 77 3.14 -9.44 -8.78
C LYS A 77 3.78 -8.18 -8.18
N ALA A 78 3.21 -7.01 -8.46
CA ALA A 78 3.70 -5.75 -7.93
C ALA A 78 3.61 -5.71 -6.39
N GLU A 79 2.50 -6.20 -5.82
CA GLU A 79 2.34 -6.34 -4.36
C GLU A 79 3.38 -7.29 -3.75
N ALA A 80 3.62 -8.44 -4.38
CA ALA A 80 4.62 -9.40 -3.91
C ALA A 80 6.04 -8.81 -3.94
N GLU A 81 6.40 -8.06 -4.99
CA GLU A 81 7.70 -7.37 -5.07
C GLU A 81 7.80 -6.23 -4.04
N ALA A 82 6.72 -5.48 -3.81
CA ALA A 82 6.68 -4.46 -2.77
C ALA A 82 6.88 -5.10 -1.37
N ALA A 83 6.20 -6.20 -1.09
CA ALA A 83 6.32 -6.92 0.18
C ALA A 83 7.77 -7.38 0.44
N LYS A 84 8.50 -7.82 -0.59
CA LYS A 84 9.93 -8.18 -0.45
C LYS A 84 10.79 -6.97 -0.07
N LYS A 85 10.55 -5.81 -0.71
CA LYS A 85 11.28 -4.56 -0.45
C LYS A 85 10.97 -3.94 0.93
N GLN A 86 9.86 -4.33 1.51
CA GLN A 86 9.34 -3.82 2.78
C GLN A 86 9.42 -4.84 3.92
N ALA A 87 10.06 -5.98 3.68
CA ALA A 87 10.15 -7.05 4.67
C ALA A 87 10.96 -6.60 5.91
N SER A 88 10.53 -7.09 7.07
CA SER A 88 11.26 -6.85 8.33
C SER A 88 12.68 -7.41 8.26
N GLY A 89 13.63 -6.69 8.84
CA GLY A 89 15.03 -7.06 8.94
C GLY A 89 15.91 -6.69 7.76
N ILE A 90 15.34 -6.27 6.62
CA ILE A 90 16.14 -5.78 5.49
C ILE A 90 16.64 -4.35 5.72
N ALA A 91 17.79 -4.03 5.14
CA ALA A 91 18.30 -2.66 5.18
C ALA A 91 17.38 -1.72 4.38
N ALA A 92 16.95 -0.63 5.02
CA ALA A 92 16.22 0.43 4.33
C ALA A 92 17.14 1.09 3.29
N PRO A 93 16.71 1.20 2.01
CA PRO A 93 17.48 1.88 0.98
C PRO A 93 17.81 3.31 1.39
N ASP A 94 19.08 3.70 1.27
CA ASP A 94 19.47 5.09 1.56
C ASP A 94 19.06 6.02 0.42
N PHE A 95 18.79 7.26 0.77
CA PHE A 95 18.51 8.33 -0.18
C PHE A 95 18.89 9.70 0.42
N THR A 96 19.06 10.67 -0.45
CA THR A 96 19.25 12.07 -0.07
C THR A 96 18.26 12.92 -0.85
N LEU A 97 17.49 13.73 -0.13
CA LEU A 97 16.52 14.69 -0.68
C LEU A 97 16.67 16.03 0.05
N ASN A 98 16.17 17.10 -0.56
CA ASN A 98 16.21 18.42 0.05
C ASN A 98 15.12 18.60 1.10
N ASP A 99 15.50 19.18 2.23
CA ASP A 99 14.61 19.60 3.32
C ASP A 99 13.82 20.88 2.97
N LEU A 100 13.02 21.37 3.92
CA LEU A 100 12.22 22.60 3.77
C LEU A 100 13.07 23.85 3.45
N ASN A 101 14.35 23.84 3.81
CA ASN A 101 15.30 24.92 3.60
C ASN A 101 16.15 24.72 2.34
N GLY A 102 15.88 23.65 1.57
CA GLY A 102 16.67 23.28 0.38
C GLY A 102 18.02 22.63 0.70
N LYS A 103 18.25 22.21 1.95
CA LYS A 103 19.49 21.52 2.35
C LYS A 103 19.33 20.00 2.15
N PRO A 104 20.37 19.32 1.67
CA PRO A 104 20.33 17.86 1.53
C PRO A 104 20.24 17.18 2.90
N LEU A 105 19.28 16.25 3.03
CA LEU A 105 19.07 15.41 4.19
C LEU A 105 19.06 13.93 3.73
N SER A 106 19.98 13.14 4.26
CA SER A 106 20.07 11.72 3.95
C SER A 106 19.38 10.89 5.04
N LEU A 107 18.72 9.80 4.67
CA LEU A 107 18.18 8.87 5.66
C LEU A 107 19.29 8.31 6.57
N SER A 108 20.46 8.00 6.00
CA SER A 108 21.61 7.51 6.76
C SER A 108 22.13 8.47 7.83
N SER A 109 21.89 9.79 7.68
CA SER A 109 22.24 10.76 8.72
C SER A 109 21.41 10.64 10.01
N LEU A 110 20.30 9.88 9.95
CA LEU A 110 19.41 9.62 11.08
C LEU A 110 19.70 8.28 11.77
N ARG A 111 20.80 7.60 11.44
CA ARG A 111 21.21 6.36 12.09
C ARG A 111 21.45 6.58 13.59
N GLY A 112 21.32 5.51 14.40
CA GLY A 112 21.46 5.57 15.84
C GLY A 112 20.17 5.86 16.59
N GLN A 113 19.10 6.16 15.90
CA GLN A 113 17.74 6.30 16.45
C GLN A 113 16.70 5.61 15.57
N TYR A 114 15.53 5.35 16.14
CA TYR A 114 14.41 4.87 15.34
C TYR A 114 13.91 6.00 14.41
N VAL A 115 13.55 5.62 13.18
CA VAL A 115 13.00 6.55 12.19
C VAL A 115 11.68 6.00 11.65
N ILE A 116 10.66 6.85 11.60
CA ILE A 116 9.45 6.58 10.86
C ILE A 116 9.57 7.33 9.52
N LEU A 117 9.71 6.59 8.42
CA LEU A 117 9.48 7.18 7.10
C LEU A 117 7.98 7.24 6.86
N ASP A 118 7.46 8.42 6.58
CA ASP A 118 6.07 8.65 6.23
C ASP A 118 6.00 9.17 4.79
N PHE A 119 5.62 8.29 3.86
CA PHE A 119 5.39 8.66 2.46
C PHE A 119 3.98 9.23 2.33
N TRP A 120 3.89 10.50 1.97
CA TRP A 120 2.65 11.27 1.95
C TRP A 120 2.60 12.29 0.81
N GLY A 121 1.55 13.10 0.73
CA GLY A 121 1.46 14.26 -0.15
C GLY A 121 0.31 15.17 0.26
N SER A 122 0.36 16.45 -0.10
CA SER A 122 -0.69 17.43 0.24
C SER A 122 -2.05 17.13 -0.37
N TRP A 123 -2.07 16.34 -1.42
CA TRP A 123 -3.26 15.83 -2.13
C TRP A 123 -3.86 14.59 -1.47
N CYS A 124 -3.16 13.96 -0.52
CA CYS A 124 -3.56 12.70 0.10
C CYS A 124 -4.49 12.94 1.31
N GLY A 125 -5.79 12.84 1.12
CA GLY A 125 -6.78 13.08 2.18
C GLY A 125 -6.64 12.13 3.38
N TRP A 126 -6.28 10.87 3.17
CA TRP A 126 -6.02 9.90 4.24
C TRP A 126 -4.78 10.25 5.05
N CYS A 127 -3.70 10.72 4.39
CA CYS A 127 -2.50 11.17 5.07
C CYS A 127 -2.82 12.35 6.03
N ILE A 128 -3.57 13.34 5.53
CA ILE A 128 -3.97 14.51 6.31
C ILE A 128 -4.84 14.10 7.52
N LYS A 129 -5.72 13.12 7.32
CA LYS A 129 -6.57 12.60 8.40
C LYS A 129 -5.77 11.94 9.52
N GLY A 130 -4.61 11.34 9.22
CA GLY A 130 -3.73 10.69 10.19
C GLY A 130 -2.82 11.63 10.97
N PHE A 131 -2.60 12.87 10.52
CA PHE A 131 -1.67 13.80 11.17
C PHE A 131 -1.96 14.09 12.65
N PRO A 132 -3.23 14.26 13.10
CA PRO A 132 -3.49 14.48 14.52
C PRO A 132 -2.98 13.35 15.41
N GLU A 133 -3.24 12.10 15.05
CA GLU A 133 -2.78 10.92 15.79
C GLU A 133 -1.25 10.77 15.73
N MET A 134 -0.64 11.01 14.55
CA MET A 134 0.83 11.04 14.44
C MET A 134 1.47 12.09 15.35
N LYS A 135 0.88 13.30 15.46
CA LYS A 135 1.37 14.35 16.38
C LYS A 135 1.27 13.90 17.84
N GLU A 136 0.15 13.26 18.21
CA GLU A 136 -0.05 12.74 19.56
C GLU A 136 1.06 11.74 19.91
N TYR A 137 1.31 10.76 19.03
CA TYR A 137 2.35 9.75 19.24
C TYR A 137 3.76 10.31 19.18
N TYR A 138 4.03 11.30 18.32
CA TYR A 138 5.32 11.99 18.27
C TYR A 138 5.61 12.72 19.58
N ASN A 139 4.61 13.35 20.19
CA ASN A 139 4.72 13.99 21.49
C ASN A 139 4.80 12.99 22.64
N LYS A 140 3.98 11.92 22.62
CA LYS A 140 3.94 10.85 23.61
C LYS A 140 5.31 10.17 23.78
N TYR A 141 5.99 9.92 22.68
CA TYR A 141 7.30 9.24 22.64
C TYR A 141 8.44 10.17 22.22
N LYS A 142 8.36 11.43 22.61
CA LYS A 142 9.36 12.45 22.27
C LYS A 142 10.79 11.98 22.56
N GLY A 143 11.64 12.02 21.55
CA GLY A 143 13.05 11.61 21.64
C GLY A 143 13.30 10.10 21.54
N LYS A 144 12.26 9.27 21.39
CA LYS A 144 12.40 7.82 21.16
C LYS A 144 12.55 7.50 19.67
N PHE A 145 11.98 8.30 18.82
CA PHE A 145 12.08 8.19 17.35
C PHE A 145 12.01 9.55 16.68
N GLN A 146 12.45 9.62 15.43
CA GLN A 146 12.25 10.77 14.53
C GLN A 146 11.28 10.37 13.42
N ILE A 147 10.46 11.31 12.96
CA ILE A 147 9.66 11.14 11.74
C ILE A 147 10.36 11.90 10.61
N LEU A 148 10.52 11.24 9.47
CA LEU A 148 10.94 11.85 8.22
C LEU A 148 9.78 11.74 7.22
N GLY A 149 9.04 12.83 7.06
CA GLY A 149 7.98 12.94 6.07
C GLY A 149 8.58 13.11 4.67
N VAL A 150 8.31 12.17 3.79
CA VAL A 150 8.72 12.17 2.39
C VAL A 150 7.52 12.59 1.56
N ASP A 151 7.44 13.85 1.20
CA ASP A 151 6.37 14.35 0.34
C ASP A 151 6.58 13.88 -1.10
N CYS A 152 5.52 13.35 -1.70
CA CYS A 152 5.57 12.72 -3.02
C CYS A 152 4.48 13.23 -3.95
N ASN A 153 4.81 13.32 -5.24
CA ASN A 153 3.87 13.68 -6.30
C ASN A 153 3.26 15.09 -6.15
N ASP A 154 3.96 15.98 -5.50
CA ASP A 154 3.52 17.35 -5.22
C ASP A 154 4.37 18.42 -5.95
N THR A 155 4.08 19.69 -5.70
CA THR A 155 4.99 20.80 -5.96
C THR A 155 5.58 21.30 -4.65
N GLN A 156 6.76 21.94 -4.70
CA GLN A 156 7.40 22.44 -3.49
C GLN A 156 6.53 23.45 -2.73
N GLU A 157 5.76 24.26 -3.45
CA GLU A 157 4.87 25.26 -2.86
C GLU A 157 3.73 24.59 -2.07
N LYS A 158 3.08 23.60 -2.67
CA LYS A 158 1.98 22.85 -2.04
C LYS A 158 2.47 22.07 -0.84
N TRP A 159 3.61 21.38 -0.98
CA TRP A 159 4.25 20.69 0.13
C TRP A 159 4.53 21.60 1.32
N LYS A 160 5.26 22.73 1.09
CA LYS A 160 5.58 23.70 2.15
C LYS A 160 4.33 24.29 2.80
N ALA A 161 3.34 24.65 1.98
CA ALA A 161 2.07 25.16 2.49
C ALA A 161 1.33 24.11 3.35
N ALA A 162 1.34 22.85 2.96
CA ALA A 162 0.70 21.78 3.73
C ALA A 162 1.43 21.52 5.06
N VAL A 163 2.77 21.48 5.08
CA VAL A 163 3.55 21.34 6.32
C VAL A 163 3.24 22.46 7.29
N GLN A 164 3.19 23.71 6.80
CA GLN A 164 2.85 24.88 7.61
C GLN A 164 1.39 24.83 8.08
N LYS A 165 0.45 24.60 7.17
CA LYS A 165 -0.99 24.55 7.47
C LYS A 165 -1.34 23.51 8.55
N HIS A 166 -0.70 22.37 8.47
CA HIS A 166 -0.95 21.26 9.40
C HIS A 166 0.03 21.26 10.57
N GLU A 167 0.93 22.26 10.68
CA GLU A 167 1.89 22.43 11.78
C GLU A 167 2.63 21.12 12.09
N LEU A 168 3.23 20.50 11.07
CA LEU A 168 3.91 19.21 11.22
C LEU A 168 5.31 19.41 11.83
N PRO A 169 5.57 18.92 13.07
CA PRO A 169 6.76 19.34 13.85
C PRO A 169 8.01 18.51 13.58
N TRP A 170 7.97 17.57 12.66
CA TRP A 170 9.08 16.64 12.36
C TRP A 170 9.87 17.05 11.12
N LEU A 171 10.84 16.21 10.74
CA LEU A 171 11.65 16.42 9.55
C LEU A 171 10.86 16.15 8.28
N HIS A 172 11.12 16.93 7.24
CA HIS A 172 10.48 16.79 5.95
C HIS A 172 11.47 16.89 4.80
N VAL A 173 11.26 16.07 3.78
CA VAL A 173 11.99 16.12 2.51
C VAL A 173 11.02 16.06 1.34
N PHE A 174 11.45 16.64 0.22
CA PHE A 174 10.67 16.71 -1.00
C PHE A 174 11.14 15.70 -2.03
N CYS A 175 10.25 14.78 -2.46
CA CYS A 175 10.48 13.84 -3.54
C CYS A 175 9.74 14.31 -4.81
N PRO A 176 10.46 14.89 -5.79
CA PRO A 176 9.84 15.36 -7.04
C PRO A 176 9.14 14.25 -7.80
N ARG A 177 8.12 14.61 -8.61
CA ARG A 177 7.31 13.65 -9.39
C ARG A 177 8.09 12.76 -10.34
N ASP A 178 9.18 13.26 -10.88
CA ASP A 178 10.08 12.55 -11.78
C ASP A 178 11.06 11.63 -11.05
N ASN A 179 11.27 11.84 -9.74
CA ASN A 179 12.12 10.98 -8.93
C ASN A 179 11.36 9.75 -8.40
N ARG A 180 11.03 8.82 -9.29
CA ARG A 180 10.37 7.57 -8.92
C ARG A 180 11.32 6.52 -8.32
N GLN A 181 12.62 6.78 -8.28
CA GLN A 181 13.60 5.82 -7.80
C GLN A 181 13.36 5.44 -6.34
N ILE A 182 13.08 6.43 -5.48
CA ILE A 182 12.82 6.20 -4.06
C ILE A 182 11.53 5.39 -3.87
N LEU A 183 10.45 5.78 -4.54
CA LEU A 183 9.19 5.04 -4.49
C LEU A 183 9.37 3.59 -4.94
N ASN A 184 10.13 3.37 -6.01
CA ASN A 184 10.41 2.04 -6.53
C ASN A 184 11.33 1.25 -5.57
N ALA A 185 12.34 1.88 -4.98
CA ALA A 185 13.25 1.23 -4.03
C ALA A 185 12.51 0.70 -2.80
N TYR A 186 11.56 1.47 -2.29
CA TYR A 186 10.71 1.09 -1.16
C TYR A 186 9.44 0.33 -1.56
N GLY A 187 9.18 0.13 -2.85
CA GLY A 187 7.97 -0.54 -3.33
C GLY A 187 6.68 0.19 -2.91
N ILE A 188 6.69 1.53 -2.93
CA ILE A 188 5.52 2.34 -2.53
C ILE A 188 4.45 2.25 -3.61
N GLN A 189 3.28 1.71 -3.25
CA GLN A 189 2.13 1.54 -4.13
C GLN A 189 0.92 2.36 -3.71
N GLY A 190 0.89 2.84 -2.47
CA GLY A 190 -0.21 3.62 -1.91
C GLY A 190 0.24 4.62 -0.87
N PHE A 191 -0.64 5.56 -0.53
CA PHE A 191 -0.39 6.61 0.45
C PHE A 191 -1.53 6.70 1.47
N PRO A 192 -1.22 6.93 2.74
CA PRO A 192 0.13 6.97 3.29
C PRO A 192 0.79 5.59 3.33
N THR A 193 2.12 5.55 3.30
CA THR A 193 2.89 4.36 3.69
C THR A 193 3.86 4.77 4.77
N LYS A 194 3.77 4.10 5.93
CA LYS A 194 4.61 4.34 7.10
C LYS A 194 5.56 3.17 7.30
N ILE A 195 6.85 3.44 7.42
CA ILE A 195 7.90 2.42 7.61
C ILE A 195 8.68 2.74 8.88
N LEU A 196 8.58 1.89 9.89
CA LEU A 196 9.42 1.97 11.08
C LEU A 196 10.78 1.34 10.79
N ILE A 197 11.85 2.10 11.04
CA ILE A 197 13.25 1.71 10.83
C ILE A 197 13.98 1.75 12.16
N ASP A 198 14.77 0.72 12.47
CA ASP A 198 15.56 0.63 13.68
C ASP A 198 16.84 1.51 13.65
N PRO A 199 17.55 1.69 14.77
CA PRO A 199 18.78 2.48 14.83
C PRO A 199 19.90 1.97 13.90
N GLN A 200 19.87 0.70 13.52
CA GLN A 200 20.82 0.10 12.57
C GLN A 200 20.41 0.33 11.11
N GLY A 201 19.19 0.89 10.90
CA GLY A 201 18.63 1.21 9.61
C GLY A 201 17.98 0.04 8.90
N LYS A 202 17.51 -0.94 9.66
CA LYS A 202 16.71 -2.04 9.13
C LYS A 202 15.22 -1.75 9.29
N ILE A 203 14.44 -2.18 8.34
CA ILE A 203 12.98 -2.09 8.40
C ILE A 203 12.47 -3.00 9.52
N VAL A 204 11.71 -2.45 10.43
CA VAL A 204 11.01 -3.19 11.49
C VAL A 204 9.64 -3.62 10.98
N LYS A 205 8.89 -2.67 10.42
CA LYS A 205 7.53 -2.88 9.93
C LYS A 205 7.15 -1.82 8.92
N THR A 206 6.38 -2.23 7.92
CA THR A 206 5.69 -1.34 6.99
C THR A 206 4.19 -1.44 7.17
N VAL A 207 3.51 -0.31 7.12
CA VAL A 207 2.04 -0.21 7.16
C VAL A 207 1.58 0.71 6.03
N VAL A 208 0.64 0.24 5.22
CA VAL A 208 0.04 0.99 4.12
C VAL A 208 -1.35 1.43 4.53
N GLY A 209 -1.68 2.69 4.30
CA GLY A 209 -2.93 3.31 4.75
C GLY A 209 -2.87 3.80 6.21
N GLU A 210 -3.97 4.40 6.66
CA GLU A 210 -4.15 4.74 8.07
C GLU A 210 -4.72 3.53 8.82
N ASP A 211 -3.83 2.77 9.45
CA ASP A 211 -4.16 1.56 10.20
C ASP A 211 -3.75 1.75 11.68
N PRO A 212 -4.69 1.61 12.62
CA PRO A 212 -4.42 1.66 14.05
C PRO A 212 -3.34 0.68 14.54
N ALA A 213 -3.10 -0.39 13.79
CA ALA A 213 -2.02 -1.35 14.07
C ALA A 213 -0.63 -0.69 14.06
N PHE A 214 -0.45 0.40 13.32
CA PHE A 214 0.81 1.16 13.35
C PHE A 214 1.07 1.79 14.72
N TYR A 215 0.07 2.37 15.32
CA TYR A 215 0.18 3.01 16.63
C TYR A 215 0.31 1.99 17.76
N THR A 216 -0.37 0.84 17.64
CA THR A 216 -0.14 -0.31 18.53
C THR A 216 1.31 -0.77 18.49
N LEU A 217 1.92 -0.85 17.31
CA LEU A 217 3.35 -1.16 17.17
C LEU A 217 4.25 -0.14 17.88
N LEU A 218 3.93 1.15 17.81
CA LEU A 218 4.70 2.19 18.52
C LEU A 218 4.57 2.03 20.05
N ASP A 219 3.39 1.69 20.55
CA ASP A 219 3.16 1.41 21.96
C ASP A 219 3.94 0.16 22.43
N GLU A 220 3.97 -0.89 21.63
CA GLU A 220 4.74 -2.11 21.91
C GLU A 220 6.25 -1.86 21.88
N THR A 221 6.72 -0.99 20.99
CA THR A 221 8.14 -0.71 20.78
C THR A 221 8.69 0.27 21.82
N PHE A 222 7.94 1.33 22.15
CA PHE A 222 8.42 2.45 22.95
C PHE A 222 7.74 2.59 24.31
N GLY A 223 6.60 1.93 24.53
CA GLY A 223 5.82 2.02 25.76
C GLY A 223 6.33 1.16 26.92
N LYS A 224 7.26 0.24 26.68
CA LYS A 224 7.89 -0.55 27.74
C LYS A 224 8.79 0.35 28.57
N LYS A 225 8.51 0.42 29.89
CA LYS A 225 9.36 1.08 30.88
C LYS A 225 10.62 0.27 31.14
#